data_9d87f66a40f7bd45d6324fae075bdd34
#
_entry.id   9d87f66a40f7bd45d6324fae075bdd34
#
_cell.length_a   1.000
_cell.length_b   1.000
_cell.length_c   1.000
_cell.angle_alpha   90.00
_cell.angle_beta   90.00
_cell.angle_gamma   90.00
#
_symmetry.space_group_name_H-M   'P 1'
#
loop_
_entity.id
_entity.type
_entity.pdbx_description
1 polymer ?
#
loop_
_entity_poly.entity_id
_entity_poly.type
_entity_poly.pdbx_seq_one_letter_code
_entity_poly.pdbx_strand_id
1 'polypeptide(L)'
;MRVLLTGASGFIGRAVAQSLRARGHAVVPVLRHPPAGARDAVQADFAGIPRRSWWVAQLAGIDAVVNAVGILRERDGQTFRALHTLAPVELFQACASAGVRTVVQVSALGADEHARSAYHLSKKAADDVLRALPLAGAVVQPSLVYGPGGTSAALFNKLAMAPLLPFPQGGRMLVQPVHVDDVVQAIVQLVEEPPLSVATLAFAGPQPLAMRDYLAELRGALGERRRQWIVAVPESLFRAGATLASHLPGSLLDAETADMLLAGNATQANALPELLDRAPRAPRDFVPAGQREVQRRAAVLDLWHPVLRAALAFLWIWTAVVSFGLYPVRDSYALLARVGLHGMLATIALYGAALLDLVLGALTLAAPARWRRPVWMAQLALIAGYTVLITLFLPEYWLHPYGPISKNVPLLGLIGLLWALEPPGRR
;
A
#
# COMPACT_ATOMS: atom_id res chain seq x y z
N MET A 1 -14.76 -5.70 -29.89
CA MET A 1 -15.58 -4.65 -29.24
C MET A 1 -14.68 -3.46 -28.89
N ARG A 2 -15.26 -2.27 -28.81
CA ARG A 2 -14.59 -1.05 -28.34
C ARG A 2 -15.04 -0.79 -26.90
N VAL A 3 -14.11 -0.91 -25.94
CA VAL A 3 -14.42 -0.90 -24.49
C VAL A 3 -13.83 0.34 -23.83
N LEU A 4 -14.67 1.21 -23.27
CA LEU A 4 -14.22 2.32 -22.46
C LEU A 4 -13.93 1.83 -21.05
N LEU A 5 -12.69 2.07 -20.57
CA LEU A 5 -12.22 1.59 -19.27
C LEU A 5 -11.82 2.77 -18.38
N THR A 6 -12.59 3.02 -17.33
CA THR A 6 -12.21 3.96 -16.29
C THR A 6 -11.32 3.28 -15.24
N GLY A 7 -10.48 4.04 -14.55
CA GLY A 7 -9.51 3.46 -13.62
C GLY A 7 -8.42 2.61 -14.28
N ALA A 8 -8.17 2.79 -15.58
CA ALA A 8 -7.20 2.03 -16.39
C ALA A 8 -5.76 2.07 -15.86
N SER A 9 -5.38 3.08 -15.06
CA SER A 9 -4.08 3.17 -14.40
C SER A 9 -4.04 2.47 -13.03
N GLY A 10 -5.20 2.05 -12.51
CA GLY A 10 -5.34 1.34 -11.23
C GLY A 10 -4.89 -0.13 -11.28
N PHE A 11 -4.88 -0.79 -10.13
CA PHE A 11 -4.45 -2.18 -9.99
C PHE A 11 -5.28 -3.14 -10.84
N ILE A 12 -6.61 -3.18 -10.64
CA ILE A 12 -7.51 -4.05 -11.42
C ILE A 12 -7.62 -3.54 -12.86
N GLY A 13 -7.80 -2.22 -13.06
CA GLY A 13 -8.02 -1.65 -14.39
C GLY A 13 -6.86 -1.90 -15.36
N ARG A 14 -5.60 -1.84 -14.92
CA ARG A 14 -4.44 -2.19 -15.78
C ARG A 14 -4.49 -3.63 -16.24
N ALA A 15 -4.80 -4.56 -15.34
CA ALA A 15 -4.89 -5.97 -15.68
C ALA A 15 -6.08 -6.26 -16.61
N VAL A 16 -7.22 -5.61 -16.40
CA VAL A 16 -8.37 -5.66 -17.32
C VAL A 16 -8.00 -5.10 -18.69
N ALA A 17 -7.33 -3.93 -18.76
CA ALA A 17 -6.90 -3.36 -20.03
C ALA A 17 -5.97 -4.29 -20.82
N GLN A 18 -5.03 -4.95 -20.13
CA GLN A 18 -4.12 -5.90 -20.73
C GLN A 18 -4.86 -7.15 -21.26
N SER A 19 -5.77 -7.70 -20.46
CA SER A 19 -6.53 -8.89 -20.82
C SER A 19 -7.49 -8.63 -21.99
N LEU A 20 -8.20 -7.49 -21.99
CA LEU A 20 -9.08 -7.10 -23.12
C LEU A 20 -8.29 -6.97 -24.42
N ARG A 21 -7.13 -6.30 -24.38
CA ARG A 21 -6.28 -6.17 -25.58
C ARG A 21 -5.76 -7.51 -26.09
N ALA A 22 -5.37 -8.41 -25.16
CA ALA A 22 -4.92 -9.75 -25.51
C ALA A 22 -6.01 -10.60 -26.21
N ARG A 23 -7.29 -10.28 -25.94
CA ARG A 23 -8.45 -10.89 -26.63
C ARG A 23 -8.92 -10.11 -27.87
N GLY A 24 -8.16 -9.10 -28.32
CA GLY A 24 -8.44 -8.37 -29.55
C GLY A 24 -9.46 -7.23 -29.41
N HIS A 25 -9.81 -6.82 -28.20
CA HIS A 25 -10.67 -5.66 -27.98
C HIS A 25 -9.91 -4.35 -28.06
N ALA A 26 -10.54 -3.31 -28.63
CA ALA A 26 -10.02 -1.95 -28.60
C ALA A 26 -10.35 -1.29 -27.26
N VAL A 27 -9.34 -1.01 -26.44
CA VAL A 27 -9.51 -0.38 -25.13
C VAL A 27 -9.31 1.12 -25.22
N VAL A 28 -10.32 1.89 -24.84
CA VAL A 28 -10.29 3.34 -24.67
C VAL A 28 -10.10 3.66 -23.18
N PRO A 29 -8.87 3.94 -22.71
CA PRO A 29 -8.63 4.20 -21.31
C PRO A 29 -9.08 5.61 -20.93
N VAL A 30 -9.74 5.75 -19.79
CA VAL A 30 -10.01 7.03 -19.16
C VAL A 30 -8.91 7.34 -18.15
N LEU A 31 -8.19 8.44 -18.35
CA LEU A 31 -7.02 8.82 -17.56
C LEU A 31 -7.15 10.28 -17.09
N ARG A 32 -6.69 10.58 -15.89
CA ARG A 32 -6.60 11.98 -15.40
C ARG A 32 -5.56 12.80 -16.17
N HIS A 33 -4.42 12.19 -16.40
CA HIS A 33 -3.29 12.79 -17.11
C HIS A 33 -2.81 11.80 -18.19
N PRO A 34 -3.41 11.82 -19.38
CA PRO A 34 -2.94 10.98 -20.47
C PRO A 34 -1.53 11.40 -20.89
N PRO A 35 -0.64 10.45 -21.20
CA PRO A 35 0.67 10.79 -21.76
C PRO A 35 0.54 11.51 -23.08
N ALA A 36 1.51 12.37 -23.41
CA ALA A 36 1.54 13.09 -24.67
C ALA A 36 1.49 12.10 -25.84
N GLY A 37 0.56 12.30 -26.78
CA GLY A 37 0.37 11.43 -27.94
C GLY A 37 -0.57 10.24 -27.75
N ALA A 38 -1.19 10.07 -26.61
CA ALA A 38 -2.23 9.05 -26.37
C ALA A 38 -3.54 9.44 -27.06
N ARG A 39 -3.63 9.19 -28.39
CA ARG A 39 -4.78 9.61 -29.24
C ARG A 39 -6.09 8.89 -28.88
N ASP A 40 -6.02 7.70 -28.29
CA ASP A 40 -7.18 6.87 -27.97
C ASP A 40 -7.61 6.97 -26.50
N ALA A 41 -7.02 7.88 -25.72
CA ALA A 41 -7.37 8.05 -24.31
C ALA A 41 -8.35 9.21 -24.10
N VAL A 42 -9.36 8.99 -23.27
CA VAL A 42 -10.26 10.02 -22.76
C VAL A 42 -9.66 10.65 -21.51
N GLN A 43 -9.51 11.98 -21.50
CA GLN A 43 -9.08 12.68 -20.29
C GLN A 43 -10.27 13.04 -19.42
N ALA A 44 -10.33 12.47 -18.20
CA ALA A 44 -11.35 12.81 -17.22
C ALA A 44 -10.81 12.67 -15.79
N ASP A 45 -11.19 13.61 -14.93
CA ASP A 45 -11.01 13.53 -13.49
C ASP A 45 -12.36 13.27 -12.80
N PHE A 46 -12.50 12.13 -12.17
CA PHE A 46 -13.70 11.74 -11.44
C PHE A 46 -13.96 12.63 -10.20
N ALA A 47 -12.92 13.25 -9.63
CA ALA A 47 -13.10 14.21 -8.54
C ALA A 47 -13.87 15.47 -9.00
N GLY A 48 -13.74 15.84 -10.27
CA GLY A 48 -14.48 16.93 -10.90
C GLY A 48 -15.89 16.57 -11.36
N ILE A 49 -16.32 15.33 -11.22
CA ILE A 49 -17.64 14.79 -11.57
C ILE A 49 -18.05 15.23 -12.99
N PRO A 50 -17.45 14.65 -14.04
CA PRO A 50 -17.79 14.98 -15.42
C PRO A 50 -19.30 14.77 -15.67
N ARG A 51 -19.96 15.76 -16.28
CA ARG A 51 -21.42 15.76 -16.48
C ARG A 51 -21.86 14.68 -17.47
N ARG A 52 -23.06 14.20 -17.32
CA ARG A 52 -23.70 13.22 -18.21
C ARG A 52 -23.62 13.60 -19.68
N SER A 53 -23.92 14.85 -20.05
CA SER A 53 -23.85 15.32 -21.43
C SER A 53 -22.45 15.22 -22.04
N TRP A 54 -21.43 15.46 -21.24
CA TRP A 54 -20.03 15.30 -21.66
C TRP A 54 -19.70 13.82 -21.90
N TRP A 55 -20.12 12.91 -20.99
CA TRP A 55 -19.93 11.47 -21.18
C TRP A 55 -20.61 10.93 -22.43
N VAL A 56 -21.86 11.37 -22.76
CA VAL A 56 -22.57 10.95 -23.97
C VAL A 56 -21.71 11.16 -25.23
N ALA A 57 -21.00 12.30 -25.29
CA ALA A 57 -20.09 12.57 -26.43
C ALA A 57 -18.89 11.63 -26.47
N GLN A 58 -18.36 11.19 -25.30
CA GLN A 58 -17.23 10.27 -25.23
C GLN A 58 -17.63 8.80 -25.52
N LEU A 59 -18.90 8.48 -25.39
CA LEU A 59 -19.43 7.12 -25.56
C LEU A 59 -19.80 6.79 -27.02
N ALA A 60 -19.59 7.70 -27.94
CA ALA A 60 -19.83 7.46 -29.38
C ALA A 60 -19.01 6.26 -29.88
N GLY A 61 -19.69 5.23 -30.38
CA GLY A 61 -19.04 4.01 -30.90
C GLY A 61 -18.41 3.11 -29.81
N ILE A 62 -18.76 3.28 -28.54
CA ILE A 62 -18.38 2.39 -27.45
C ILE A 62 -19.41 1.26 -27.31
N ASP A 63 -18.94 0.02 -27.33
CA ASP A 63 -19.79 -1.16 -27.17
C ASP A 63 -20.04 -1.50 -25.69
N ALA A 64 -19.02 -1.36 -24.84
CA ALA A 64 -19.06 -1.70 -23.43
C ALA A 64 -18.26 -0.72 -22.57
N VAL A 65 -18.68 -0.55 -21.32
CA VAL A 65 -17.97 0.27 -20.32
C VAL A 65 -17.60 -0.60 -19.11
N VAL A 66 -16.33 -0.52 -18.69
CA VAL A 66 -15.86 -1.09 -17.42
C VAL A 66 -15.46 0.04 -16.49
N ASN A 67 -16.16 0.19 -15.37
CA ASN A 67 -15.79 1.16 -14.35
C ASN A 67 -14.98 0.47 -13.23
N ALA A 68 -13.66 0.69 -13.22
CA ALA A 68 -12.73 0.21 -12.21
C ALA A 68 -12.13 1.35 -11.35
N VAL A 69 -12.79 2.52 -11.31
CA VAL A 69 -12.38 3.61 -10.42
C VAL A 69 -12.71 3.27 -8.97
N GLY A 70 -11.75 3.48 -8.10
CA GLY A 70 -11.95 3.33 -6.67
C GLY A 70 -10.72 3.76 -5.87
N ILE A 71 -10.99 4.23 -4.65
CA ILE A 71 -9.99 4.56 -3.64
C ILE A 71 -10.35 3.83 -2.35
N LEU A 72 -9.36 3.45 -1.55
CA LEU A 72 -9.58 2.85 -0.22
C LEU A 72 -9.59 3.91 0.90
N ARG A 73 -9.13 5.12 0.61
CA ARG A 73 -9.04 6.25 1.54
C ARG A 73 -9.21 7.56 0.79
N GLU A 74 -9.90 8.49 1.41
CA GLU A 74 -10.00 9.85 0.92
C GLU A 74 -8.69 10.62 1.11
N ARG A 75 -8.21 11.30 0.07
CA ARG A 75 -6.98 12.12 0.09
C ARG A 75 -7.02 13.14 -1.03
N ASP A 76 -6.38 14.27 -0.83
CA ASP A 76 -6.08 15.27 -1.87
C ASP A 76 -7.32 15.69 -2.69
N GLY A 77 -8.46 15.89 -2.03
CA GLY A 77 -9.72 16.24 -2.68
C GLY A 77 -10.45 15.08 -3.37
N GLN A 78 -9.90 13.87 -3.33
CA GLN A 78 -10.57 12.66 -3.80
C GLN A 78 -11.44 12.09 -2.67
N THR A 79 -12.76 12.18 -2.80
CA THR A 79 -13.73 11.69 -1.82
C THR A 79 -14.44 10.45 -2.32
N PHE A 80 -14.89 9.60 -1.40
CA PHE A 80 -15.74 8.45 -1.73
C PHE A 80 -17.00 8.90 -2.47
N ARG A 81 -17.62 9.99 -2.01
CA ARG A 81 -18.82 10.51 -2.64
C ARG A 81 -18.62 10.87 -4.11
N ALA A 82 -17.52 11.56 -4.45
CA ALA A 82 -17.23 11.95 -5.83
C ALA A 82 -16.87 10.74 -6.69
N LEU A 83 -15.90 9.91 -6.24
CA LEU A 83 -15.30 8.86 -7.06
C LEU A 83 -16.13 7.57 -7.10
N HIS A 84 -16.84 7.23 -6.02
CA HIS A 84 -17.60 5.98 -5.95
C HIS A 84 -19.08 6.17 -6.28
N THR A 85 -19.64 7.38 -6.07
CA THR A 85 -21.07 7.61 -6.24
C THR A 85 -21.35 8.55 -7.41
N LEU A 86 -21.02 9.84 -7.29
CA LEU A 86 -21.54 10.86 -8.21
C LEU A 86 -21.00 10.68 -9.64
N ALA A 87 -19.68 10.56 -9.81
CA ALA A 87 -19.09 10.42 -11.13
C ALA A 87 -19.46 9.09 -11.84
N PRO A 88 -19.50 7.92 -11.16
CA PRO A 88 -20.05 6.70 -11.74
C PRO A 88 -21.51 6.81 -12.15
N VAL A 89 -22.37 7.43 -11.33
CA VAL A 89 -23.80 7.63 -11.65
C VAL A 89 -23.98 8.44 -12.93
N GLU A 90 -23.25 9.55 -13.09
CA GLU A 90 -23.25 10.35 -14.33
C GLU A 90 -22.83 9.52 -15.56
N LEU A 91 -21.78 8.68 -15.39
CA LEU A 91 -21.33 7.77 -16.45
C LEU A 91 -22.39 6.71 -16.81
N PHE A 92 -22.99 6.05 -15.81
CA PHE A 92 -24.01 4.99 -16.06
C PHE A 92 -25.25 5.54 -16.74
N GLN A 93 -25.74 6.70 -16.30
CA GLN A 93 -26.86 7.38 -16.95
C GLN A 93 -26.52 7.81 -18.37
N ALA A 94 -25.28 8.23 -18.63
CA ALA A 94 -24.81 8.52 -19.98
C ALA A 94 -24.78 7.25 -20.85
N CYS A 95 -24.33 6.10 -20.31
CA CYS A 95 -24.36 4.83 -21.03
C CYS A 95 -25.76 4.47 -21.51
N ALA A 96 -26.76 4.56 -20.63
CA ALA A 96 -28.15 4.32 -20.99
C ALA A 96 -28.63 5.28 -22.09
N SER A 97 -28.23 6.56 -22.04
CA SER A 97 -28.63 7.56 -23.04
C SER A 97 -27.91 7.40 -24.38
N ALA A 98 -26.67 6.93 -24.38
CA ALA A 98 -25.83 6.76 -25.57
C ALA A 98 -26.01 5.39 -26.26
N GLY A 99 -26.85 4.49 -25.71
CA GLY A 99 -27.08 3.15 -26.24
C GLY A 99 -25.91 2.19 -26.07
N VAL A 100 -25.05 2.40 -25.06
CA VAL A 100 -24.02 1.43 -24.68
C VAL A 100 -24.70 0.15 -24.21
N ARG A 101 -24.29 -1.01 -24.77
CA ARG A 101 -24.95 -2.27 -24.50
C ARG A 101 -24.63 -2.87 -23.15
N THR A 102 -23.38 -2.73 -22.70
CA THR A 102 -22.86 -3.46 -21.55
C THR A 102 -22.12 -2.53 -20.57
N VAL A 103 -22.44 -2.64 -19.29
CA VAL A 103 -21.71 -1.95 -18.21
C VAL A 103 -21.28 -2.93 -17.15
N VAL A 104 -19.97 -2.98 -16.85
CA VAL A 104 -19.40 -3.74 -15.73
C VAL A 104 -18.85 -2.77 -14.69
N GLN A 105 -19.46 -2.76 -13.50
CA GLN A 105 -19.04 -1.95 -12.36
C GLN A 105 -18.19 -2.77 -11.40
N VAL A 106 -16.96 -2.34 -11.11
CA VAL A 106 -16.15 -2.93 -10.05
C VAL A 106 -16.50 -2.27 -8.72
N SER A 107 -17.30 -2.97 -7.94
CA SER A 107 -17.72 -2.61 -6.59
C SER A 107 -16.82 -3.27 -5.53
N ALA A 108 -17.38 -3.70 -4.40
CA ALA A 108 -16.67 -4.42 -3.35
C ALA A 108 -17.63 -5.37 -2.60
N LEU A 109 -17.14 -6.52 -2.16
CA LEU A 109 -17.89 -7.41 -1.30
C LEU A 109 -18.22 -6.71 0.03
N GLY A 110 -19.49 -6.71 0.41
CA GLY A 110 -20.03 -5.95 1.55
C GLY A 110 -20.63 -4.59 1.17
N ALA A 111 -20.65 -4.21 -0.12
CA ALA A 111 -21.45 -3.08 -0.61
C ALA A 111 -22.91 -3.50 -0.82
N ASP A 112 -23.58 -3.85 0.27
CA ASP A 112 -24.95 -4.41 0.32
C ASP A 112 -25.80 -3.71 1.39
N GLU A 113 -26.96 -4.28 1.74
CA GLU A 113 -27.90 -3.73 2.72
C GLU A 113 -27.33 -3.71 4.15
N HIS A 114 -26.26 -4.44 4.42
CA HIS A 114 -25.58 -4.50 5.72
C HIS A 114 -24.36 -3.60 5.78
N ALA A 115 -24.08 -2.84 4.70
CA ALA A 115 -22.94 -1.93 4.62
C ALA A 115 -22.96 -0.88 5.74
N ARG A 116 -21.83 -0.71 6.44
CA ARG A 116 -21.69 0.26 7.54
C ARG A 116 -20.58 1.27 7.32
N SER A 117 -19.51 0.90 6.58
CA SER A 117 -18.40 1.82 6.31
C SER A 117 -18.78 2.80 5.20
N ALA A 118 -18.22 4.01 5.26
CA ALA A 118 -18.40 5.03 4.23
C ALA A 118 -17.97 4.53 2.84
N TYR A 119 -16.92 3.72 2.80
CA TYR A 119 -16.45 3.05 1.60
C TYR A 119 -17.53 2.17 0.96
N HIS A 120 -18.10 1.21 1.70
CA HIS A 120 -19.12 0.28 1.16
C HIS A 120 -20.43 1.00 0.81
N LEU A 121 -20.89 1.93 1.66
CA LEU A 121 -22.09 2.74 1.40
C LEU A 121 -21.95 3.57 0.12
N SER A 122 -20.79 4.16 -0.13
CA SER A 122 -20.56 4.94 -1.35
C SER A 122 -20.54 4.09 -2.62
N LYS A 123 -20.01 2.86 -2.55
CA LYS A 123 -20.06 1.88 -3.66
C LYS A 123 -21.50 1.44 -3.92
N LYS A 124 -22.21 1.01 -2.86
CA LYS A 124 -23.61 0.60 -2.93
C LYS A 124 -24.49 1.64 -3.61
N ALA A 125 -24.32 2.91 -3.27
CA ALA A 125 -25.13 3.99 -3.84
C ALA A 125 -25.05 4.08 -5.38
N ALA A 126 -23.88 3.86 -5.98
CA ALA A 126 -23.73 3.79 -7.43
C ALA A 126 -24.24 2.46 -8.02
N ASP A 127 -24.03 1.35 -7.29
CA ASP A 127 -24.48 0.03 -7.68
C ASP A 127 -26.02 -0.02 -7.77
N ASP A 128 -26.73 0.63 -6.82
CA ASP A 128 -28.20 0.74 -6.80
C ASP A 128 -28.72 1.48 -8.04
N VAL A 129 -28.08 2.59 -8.41
CA VAL A 129 -28.44 3.34 -9.61
C VAL A 129 -28.21 2.50 -10.87
N LEU A 130 -27.06 1.81 -10.97
CA LEU A 130 -26.77 0.97 -12.14
C LEU A 130 -27.81 -0.16 -12.31
N ARG A 131 -28.23 -0.81 -11.22
CA ARG A 131 -29.25 -1.86 -11.24
C ARG A 131 -30.61 -1.37 -11.71
N ALA A 132 -30.94 -0.10 -11.47
CA ALA A 132 -32.20 0.51 -11.88
C ALA A 132 -32.23 0.97 -13.35
N LEU A 133 -31.08 0.97 -14.04
CA LEU A 133 -31.00 1.38 -15.45
C LEU A 133 -31.30 0.21 -16.40
N PRO A 134 -31.89 0.49 -17.58
CA PRO A 134 -32.17 -0.52 -18.60
C PRO A 134 -30.89 -0.89 -19.39
N LEU A 135 -29.93 -1.48 -18.69
CA LEU A 135 -28.64 -1.88 -19.21
C LEU A 135 -28.41 -3.37 -18.98
N ALA A 136 -27.61 -4.00 -19.84
CA ALA A 136 -27.03 -5.31 -19.59
C ALA A 136 -25.72 -5.16 -18.81
N GLY A 137 -25.29 -6.18 -18.07
CA GLY A 137 -23.98 -6.18 -17.42
C GLY A 137 -23.98 -6.64 -15.97
N ALA A 138 -23.00 -6.19 -15.19
CA ALA A 138 -22.86 -6.67 -13.84
C ALA A 138 -22.24 -5.62 -12.88
N VAL A 139 -22.69 -5.67 -11.63
CA VAL A 139 -21.99 -5.16 -10.47
C VAL A 139 -21.14 -6.30 -9.91
N VAL A 140 -19.85 -6.28 -10.12
CA VAL A 140 -18.93 -7.28 -9.56
C VAL A 140 -18.43 -6.81 -8.20
N GLN A 141 -18.54 -7.66 -7.20
CA GLN A 141 -18.17 -7.40 -5.81
C GLN A 141 -16.98 -8.29 -5.41
N PRO A 142 -15.74 -7.88 -5.73
CA PRO A 142 -14.58 -8.63 -5.32
C PRO A 142 -14.39 -8.60 -3.80
N SER A 143 -13.96 -9.73 -3.25
CA SER A 143 -13.40 -9.82 -1.90
C SER A 143 -12.01 -9.18 -1.84
N LEU A 144 -11.16 -9.59 -0.91
CA LEU A 144 -9.77 -9.13 -0.83
C LEU A 144 -8.98 -9.54 -2.07
N VAL A 145 -8.77 -8.61 -3.00
CA VAL A 145 -8.04 -8.90 -4.24
C VAL A 145 -6.54 -8.91 -4.00
N TYR A 146 -5.91 -10.04 -4.31
CA TYR A 146 -4.47 -10.24 -4.26
C TYR A 146 -3.87 -10.29 -5.67
N GLY A 147 -2.69 -9.71 -5.84
CA GLY A 147 -1.90 -9.83 -7.07
C GLY A 147 -0.73 -8.87 -7.14
N PRO A 148 0.19 -9.05 -8.11
CA PRO A 148 1.36 -8.21 -8.28
C PRO A 148 0.98 -6.73 -8.49
N GLY A 149 1.63 -5.84 -7.73
CA GLY A 149 1.37 -4.39 -7.79
C GLY A 149 0.11 -3.93 -7.04
N GLY A 150 -0.61 -4.83 -6.36
CA GLY A 150 -1.69 -4.48 -5.45
C GLY A 150 -1.15 -3.99 -4.10
N THR A 151 -1.64 -2.84 -3.62
CA THR A 151 -1.21 -2.28 -2.33
C THR A 151 -1.60 -3.19 -1.16
N SER A 152 -2.78 -3.80 -1.20
CA SER A 152 -3.23 -4.80 -0.23
C SER A 152 -2.37 -6.07 -0.27
N ALA A 153 -1.97 -6.52 -1.46
CA ALA A 153 -1.10 -7.68 -1.61
C ALA A 153 0.28 -7.44 -0.96
N ALA A 154 0.87 -6.26 -1.16
CA ALA A 154 2.12 -5.88 -0.50
C ALA A 154 1.97 -5.87 1.03
N LEU A 155 0.86 -5.35 1.56
CA LEU A 155 0.56 -5.38 2.99
C LEU A 155 0.44 -6.82 3.52
N PHE A 156 -0.33 -7.68 2.85
CA PHE A 156 -0.48 -9.07 3.28
C PHE A 156 0.82 -9.87 3.17
N ASN A 157 1.63 -9.64 2.14
CA ASN A 157 2.97 -10.23 2.05
C ASN A 157 3.85 -9.82 3.23
N LYS A 158 3.84 -8.53 3.58
CA LYS A 158 4.56 -8.00 4.75
C LYS A 158 4.06 -8.63 6.05
N LEU A 159 2.75 -8.71 6.26
CA LEU A 159 2.16 -9.35 7.44
C LEU A 159 2.49 -10.85 7.49
N ALA A 160 2.44 -11.55 6.37
CA ALA A 160 2.82 -12.95 6.27
C ALA A 160 4.30 -13.19 6.62
N MET A 161 5.21 -12.24 6.35
CA MET A 161 6.64 -12.35 6.70
C MET A 161 6.95 -11.98 8.15
N ALA A 162 6.06 -11.30 8.87
CA ALA A 162 6.27 -10.95 10.27
C ALA A 162 6.40 -12.23 11.13
N PRO A 163 7.44 -12.39 11.95
CA PRO A 163 7.61 -13.57 12.79
C PRO A 163 6.58 -13.61 13.94
N LEU A 164 6.21 -12.43 14.42
CA LEU A 164 5.22 -12.20 15.49
C LEU A 164 4.23 -11.15 14.98
N LEU A 165 2.94 -11.44 15.10
CA LEU A 165 1.88 -10.55 14.65
C LEU A 165 0.81 -10.42 15.76
N PRO A 166 0.68 -9.26 16.41
CA PRO A 166 -0.47 -8.96 17.25
C PRO A 166 -1.70 -8.75 16.35
N PHE A 167 -2.74 -9.56 16.56
CA PHE A 167 -3.93 -9.52 15.71
C PHE A 167 -5.21 -9.68 16.54
N PRO A 168 -6.29 -8.90 16.27
CA PRO A 168 -7.52 -9.01 17.01
C PRO A 168 -8.11 -10.42 16.89
N GLN A 169 -8.73 -10.91 17.94
CA GLN A 169 -9.32 -12.26 18.01
C GLN A 169 -8.36 -13.40 17.61
N GLY A 170 -7.03 -13.17 17.62
CA GLY A 170 -6.05 -14.15 17.15
C GLY A 170 -6.19 -14.48 15.64
N GLY A 171 -6.71 -13.55 14.86
CA GLY A 171 -6.89 -13.70 13.42
C GLY A 171 -7.99 -14.67 13.01
N ARG A 172 -9.07 -14.82 13.79
CA ARG A 172 -10.17 -15.75 13.49
C ARG A 172 -11.22 -15.19 12.52
N MET A 173 -11.22 -13.84 12.24
CA MET A 173 -12.14 -13.26 11.27
C MET A 173 -12.01 -13.97 9.92
N LEU A 174 -13.15 -14.20 9.26
CA LEU A 174 -13.19 -14.91 7.98
C LEU A 174 -12.90 -13.97 6.83
N VAL A 175 -12.01 -14.39 5.94
CA VAL A 175 -11.69 -13.74 4.68
C VAL A 175 -11.72 -14.76 3.55
N GLN A 176 -11.93 -14.31 2.34
CA GLN A 176 -11.99 -15.20 1.16
C GLN A 176 -11.24 -14.56 -0.01
N PRO A 177 -9.89 -14.40 0.12
CA PRO A 177 -9.08 -13.65 -0.84
C PRO A 177 -9.13 -14.28 -2.22
N VAL A 178 -9.16 -13.40 -3.25
CA VAL A 178 -9.26 -13.78 -4.66
C VAL A 178 -8.04 -13.25 -5.43
N HIS A 179 -7.55 -14.02 -6.41
CA HIS A 179 -6.45 -13.58 -7.26
C HIS A 179 -6.95 -12.60 -8.33
N VAL A 180 -6.18 -11.56 -8.62
CA VAL A 180 -6.53 -10.53 -9.61
C VAL A 180 -6.78 -11.11 -11.00
N ASP A 181 -6.04 -12.14 -11.43
CA ASP A 181 -6.24 -12.76 -12.74
C ASP A 181 -7.60 -13.45 -12.85
N ASP A 182 -8.12 -14.05 -11.77
CA ASP A 182 -9.43 -14.67 -11.75
C ASP A 182 -10.54 -13.61 -11.84
N VAL A 183 -10.36 -12.49 -11.11
CA VAL A 183 -11.26 -11.33 -11.20
C VAL A 183 -11.28 -10.76 -12.61
N VAL A 184 -10.11 -10.57 -13.21
CA VAL A 184 -9.94 -10.00 -14.56
C VAL A 184 -10.53 -10.92 -15.62
N GLN A 185 -10.28 -12.22 -15.54
CA GLN A 185 -10.84 -13.20 -16.48
C GLN A 185 -12.38 -13.15 -16.46
N ALA A 186 -12.99 -13.12 -15.28
CA ALA A 186 -14.44 -13.03 -15.12
C ALA A 186 -14.99 -11.68 -15.63
N ILE A 187 -14.33 -10.55 -15.34
CA ILE A 187 -14.73 -9.24 -15.88
C ILE A 187 -14.73 -9.23 -17.40
N VAL A 188 -13.68 -9.80 -18.03
CA VAL A 188 -13.59 -9.84 -19.49
C VAL A 188 -14.69 -10.72 -20.07
N GLN A 189 -15.01 -11.87 -19.47
CA GLN A 189 -16.13 -12.70 -19.88
C GLN A 189 -17.46 -11.96 -19.77
N LEU A 190 -17.71 -11.21 -18.69
CA LEU A 190 -18.92 -10.39 -18.55
C LEU A 190 -19.01 -9.23 -19.55
N VAL A 191 -17.90 -8.77 -20.11
CA VAL A 191 -17.88 -7.81 -21.23
C VAL A 191 -18.29 -8.49 -22.53
N GLU A 192 -17.82 -9.72 -22.76
CA GLU A 192 -18.09 -10.51 -23.97
C GLU A 192 -19.49 -11.11 -23.96
N GLU A 193 -19.93 -11.63 -22.81
CA GLU A 193 -21.19 -12.35 -22.59
C GLU A 193 -21.92 -11.77 -21.37
N PRO A 194 -22.49 -10.57 -21.48
CA PRO A 194 -23.14 -9.93 -20.34
C PRO A 194 -24.50 -10.59 -20.01
N PRO A 195 -24.89 -10.62 -18.73
CA PRO A 195 -26.27 -10.87 -18.33
C PRO A 195 -27.23 -9.88 -19.00
N LEU A 196 -28.45 -10.33 -19.30
CA LEU A 196 -29.49 -9.50 -19.97
C LEU A 196 -29.92 -8.26 -19.16
N SER A 197 -29.77 -8.32 -17.84
CA SER A 197 -29.98 -7.21 -16.90
C SER A 197 -28.79 -7.13 -15.97
N VAL A 198 -28.65 -6.00 -15.25
CA VAL A 198 -27.53 -5.81 -14.32
C VAL A 198 -27.61 -6.78 -13.14
N ALA A 199 -26.77 -7.79 -13.13
CA ALA A 199 -26.63 -8.77 -12.06
C ALA A 199 -25.61 -8.30 -11.01
N THR A 200 -25.82 -8.63 -9.72
CA THR A 200 -24.80 -8.45 -8.68
C THR A 200 -24.08 -9.78 -8.45
N LEU A 201 -22.77 -9.81 -8.64
CA LEU A 201 -21.95 -11.00 -8.65
C LEU A 201 -20.79 -10.87 -7.65
N ALA A 202 -20.78 -11.67 -6.60
CA ALA A 202 -19.67 -11.72 -5.66
C ALA A 202 -18.49 -12.53 -6.24
N PHE A 203 -17.28 -11.98 -6.17
CA PHE A 203 -16.06 -12.60 -6.63
C PHE A 203 -15.14 -12.89 -5.45
N ALA A 204 -15.02 -14.14 -5.08
CA ALA A 204 -14.25 -14.57 -3.93
C ALA A 204 -13.35 -15.78 -4.24
N GLY A 205 -12.41 -16.06 -3.36
CA GLY A 205 -11.58 -17.26 -3.44
C GLY A 205 -12.39 -18.56 -3.29
N PRO A 206 -11.73 -19.72 -3.36
CA PRO A 206 -12.42 -21.01 -3.40
C PRO A 206 -13.21 -21.33 -2.12
N GLN A 207 -12.74 -20.83 -0.97
CA GLN A 207 -13.41 -21.05 0.32
C GLN A 207 -13.05 -19.96 1.33
N PRO A 208 -13.94 -19.67 2.29
CA PRO A 208 -13.61 -18.82 3.43
C PRO A 208 -12.49 -19.41 4.28
N LEU A 209 -11.55 -18.57 4.72
CA LEU A 209 -10.42 -18.93 5.59
C LEU A 209 -10.39 -17.97 6.78
N ALA A 210 -9.94 -18.43 7.95
CA ALA A 210 -9.55 -17.49 8.98
C ALA A 210 -8.36 -16.66 8.48
N MET A 211 -8.28 -15.37 8.86
CA MET A 211 -7.18 -14.49 8.45
C MET A 211 -5.81 -15.09 8.78
N ARG A 212 -5.67 -15.76 9.95
CA ARG A 212 -4.43 -16.45 10.32
C ARG A 212 -4.05 -17.57 9.34
N ASP A 213 -5.04 -18.30 8.83
CA ASP A 213 -4.82 -19.42 7.91
C ASP A 213 -4.49 -18.89 6.51
N TYR A 214 -5.16 -17.80 6.09
CA TYR A 214 -4.78 -17.05 4.89
C TYR A 214 -3.33 -16.58 4.92
N LEU A 215 -2.90 -15.96 6.04
CA LEU A 215 -1.51 -15.51 6.19
C LEU A 215 -0.53 -16.69 6.22
N ALA A 216 -0.91 -17.84 6.77
CA ALA A 216 -0.09 -19.04 6.77
C ALA A 216 0.07 -19.64 5.36
N GLU A 217 -1.02 -19.72 4.57
CA GLU A 217 -0.96 -20.16 3.17
C GLU A 217 -0.10 -19.21 2.33
N LEU A 218 -0.30 -17.90 2.48
CA LEU A 218 0.48 -16.90 1.76
C LEU A 218 1.97 -16.93 2.14
N ARG A 219 2.28 -17.16 3.42
CA ARG A 219 3.64 -17.37 3.92
C ARG A 219 4.30 -18.57 3.25
N GLY A 220 3.58 -19.68 3.13
CA GLY A 220 4.02 -20.86 2.40
C GLY A 220 4.22 -20.59 0.90
N ALA A 221 3.31 -19.84 0.27
CA ALA A 221 3.42 -19.42 -1.13
C ALA A 221 4.67 -18.56 -1.38
N LEU A 222 5.06 -17.72 -0.40
CA LEU A 222 6.29 -16.93 -0.42
C LEU A 222 7.55 -17.75 -0.09
N GLY A 223 7.44 -19.05 0.20
CA GLY A 223 8.56 -19.94 0.48
C GLY A 223 9.10 -19.89 1.91
N GLU A 224 8.39 -19.26 2.84
CA GLU A 224 8.78 -19.22 4.26
C GLU A 224 8.12 -20.39 5.01
N ARG A 225 8.92 -21.24 5.62
CA ARG A 225 8.46 -22.43 6.35
C ARG A 225 8.41 -22.28 7.87
N ARG A 226 9.02 -21.22 8.39
CA ARG A 226 9.02 -20.96 9.83
C ARG A 226 7.62 -20.58 10.30
N ARG A 227 7.22 -21.08 11.46
CA ARG A 227 5.92 -20.76 12.06
C ARG A 227 5.81 -19.28 12.39
N GLN A 228 4.68 -18.68 12.07
CA GLN A 228 4.31 -17.35 12.50
C GLN A 228 3.59 -17.43 13.88
N TRP A 229 3.94 -16.55 14.79
CA TRP A 229 3.25 -16.43 16.06
C TRP A 229 2.20 -15.32 15.94
N ILE A 230 0.91 -15.69 16.06
CA ILE A 230 -0.18 -14.72 16.08
C ILE A 230 -0.67 -14.62 17.53
N VAL A 231 -0.52 -13.44 18.12
CA VAL A 231 -0.93 -13.13 19.49
C VAL A 231 -2.27 -12.40 19.44
N ALA A 232 -3.25 -12.94 20.17
CA ALA A 232 -4.54 -12.30 20.29
C ALA A 232 -4.42 -11.01 21.10
N VAL A 233 -4.92 -9.91 20.54
CA VAL A 233 -5.00 -8.61 21.21
C VAL A 233 -6.46 -8.15 21.29
N PRO A 234 -6.84 -7.37 22.32
CA PRO A 234 -8.16 -6.75 22.40
C PRO A 234 -8.42 -5.87 21.18
N GLU A 235 -9.67 -5.86 20.67
CA GLU A 235 -10.05 -5.03 19.52
C GLU A 235 -9.84 -3.54 19.76
N SER A 236 -10.07 -3.08 21.01
CA SER A 236 -9.82 -1.69 21.40
C SER A 236 -8.36 -1.28 21.21
N LEU A 237 -7.42 -2.16 21.58
CA LEU A 237 -5.98 -1.93 21.41
C LEU A 237 -5.61 -1.94 19.93
N PHE A 238 -6.20 -2.84 19.14
CA PHE A 238 -6.00 -2.89 17.69
C PHE A 238 -6.50 -1.61 17.00
N ARG A 239 -7.72 -1.14 17.35
CA ARG A 239 -8.27 0.12 16.82
C ARG A 239 -7.42 1.34 17.21
N ALA A 240 -6.97 1.41 18.47
CA ALA A 240 -6.07 2.46 18.91
C ALA A 240 -4.75 2.45 18.12
N GLY A 241 -4.17 1.26 17.90
CA GLY A 241 -3.00 1.09 17.05
C GLY A 241 -3.24 1.50 15.59
N ALA A 242 -4.41 1.18 15.03
CA ALA A 242 -4.82 1.57 13.68
C ALA A 242 -4.95 3.10 13.55
N THR A 243 -5.57 3.75 14.55
CA THR A 243 -5.67 5.21 14.60
C THR A 243 -4.28 5.87 14.68
N LEU A 244 -3.38 5.34 15.51
CA LEU A 244 -2.00 5.83 15.57
C LEU A 244 -1.26 5.61 14.23
N ALA A 245 -1.41 4.43 13.63
CA ALA A 245 -0.81 4.09 12.34
C ALA A 245 -1.33 4.98 11.21
N SER A 246 -2.55 5.51 11.29
CA SER A 246 -3.13 6.40 10.26
C SER A 246 -2.33 7.68 10.05
N HIS A 247 -1.59 8.14 11.07
CA HIS A 247 -0.71 9.31 10.99
C HIS A 247 0.63 9.00 10.31
N LEU A 248 0.96 7.72 10.08
CA LEU A 248 2.20 7.35 9.40
C LEU A 248 2.03 7.46 7.87
N PRO A 249 2.98 8.10 7.17
CA PRO A 249 2.93 8.20 5.72
C PRO A 249 2.87 6.81 5.05
N GLY A 250 1.89 6.61 4.16
CA GLY A 250 1.74 5.35 3.43
C GLY A 250 1.04 4.22 4.19
N SER A 251 0.60 4.43 5.43
CA SER A 251 -0.20 3.44 6.16
C SER A 251 -1.53 3.19 5.44
N LEU A 252 -1.92 1.93 5.30
CA LEU A 252 -3.25 1.51 4.85
C LEU A 252 -4.20 1.25 6.03
N LEU A 253 -3.66 1.22 7.25
CA LEU A 253 -4.42 0.92 8.44
C LEU A 253 -4.90 2.23 9.09
N ASP A 254 -6.21 2.37 9.21
CA ASP A 254 -6.92 3.40 9.95
C ASP A 254 -8.14 2.78 10.66
N ALA A 255 -8.94 3.61 11.33
CA ALA A 255 -10.11 3.11 12.05
C ALA A 255 -11.11 2.40 11.13
N GLU A 256 -11.40 2.97 9.93
CA GLU A 256 -12.35 2.40 8.98
C GLU A 256 -11.84 1.07 8.41
N THR A 257 -10.60 1.01 7.96
CA THR A 257 -10.00 -0.24 7.44
C THR A 257 -9.86 -1.30 8.52
N ALA A 258 -9.63 -0.90 9.79
CA ALA A 258 -9.62 -1.81 10.92
C ALA A 258 -11.02 -2.41 11.17
N ASP A 259 -12.08 -1.60 11.12
CA ASP A 259 -13.46 -2.07 11.27
C ASP A 259 -13.89 -2.97 10.11
N MET A 260 -13.51 -2.65 8.87
CA MET A 260 -13.73 -3.51 7.70
C MET A 260 -13.03 -4.88 7.87
N LEU A 261 -11.81 -4.89 8.40
CA LEU A 261 -11.06 -6.11 8.64
C LEU A 261 -11.71 -6.96 9.74
N LEU A 262 -12.20 -6.32 10.81
CA LEU A 262 -12.89 -6.99 11.93
C LEU A 262 -14.24 -7.59 11.48
N ALA A 263 -14.95 -6.94 10.58
CA ALA A 263 -16.21 -7.44 10.03
C ALA A 263 -16.02 -8.71 9.19
N GLY A 264 -14.81 -8.99 8.72
CA GLY A 264 -14.51 -10.07 7.79
C GLY A 264 -14.84 -9.70 6.33
N ASN A 265 -14.51 -10.62 5.42
CA ASN A 265 -14.75 -10.43 3.97
C ASN A 265 -14.87 -11.80 3.30
N ALA A 266 -16.02 -12.44 3.46
CA ALA A 266 -16.32 -13.76 2.91
C ALA A 266 -17.78 -13.83 2.49
N THR A 267 -18.11 -14.73 1.56
CA THR A 267 -19.47 -14.94 1.03
C THR A 267 -19.76 -16.41 0.74
N GLN A 268 -21.04 -16.76 0.79
CA GLN A 268 -21.55 -18.07 0.32
C GLN A 268 -21.89 -18.02 -1.18
N ALA A 269 -22.22 -16.83 -1.72
CA ALA A 269 -22.68 -16.62 -3.09
C ALA A 269 -21.49 -16.21 -3.99
N ASN A 270 -20.60 -17.15 -4.31
CA ASN A 270 -19.44 -16.90 -5.16
C ASN A 270 -19.75 -17.26 -6.62
N ALA A 271 -19.75 -16.28 -7.52
CA ALA A 271 -20.02 -16.48 -8.95
C ALA A 271 -18.80 -16.93 -9.77
N LEU A 272 -17.59 -16.84 -9.22
CA LEU A 272 -16.37 -17.14 -9.97
C LEU A 272 -16.27 -18.59 -10.48
N PRO A 273 -16.66 -19.64 -9.73
CA PRO A 273 -16.57 -21.01 -10.24
C PRO A 273 -17.34 -21.23 -11.55
N GLU A 274 -18.52 -20.62 -11.68
CA GLU A 274 -19.36 -20.73 -12.90
C GLU A 274 -18.74 -19.92 -14.04
N LEU A 275 -18.33 -18.66 -13.78
CA LEU A 275 -17.75 -17.79 -14.80
C LEU A 275 -16.39 -18.28 -15.31
N LEU A 276 -15.62 -18.95 -14.49
CA LEU A 276 -14.28 -19.42 -14.87
C LEU A 276 -14.27 -20.85 -15.42
N ASP A 277 -15.37 -21.58 -15.27
CA ASP A 277 -15.47 -23.03 -15.50
C ASP A 277 -14.38 -23.83 -14.74
N ARG A 278 -13.98 -23.30 -13.58
CA ARG A 278 -13.01 -23.91 -12.67
C ARG A 278 -13.07 -23.22 -11.30
N ALA A 279 -12.51 -23.87 -10.29
CA ALA A 279 -12.30 -23.23 -9.00
C ALA A 279 -11.34 -22.04 -9.13
N PRO A 280 -11.60 -20.90 -8.42
CA PRO A 280 -10.64 -19.83 -8.26
C PRO A 280 -9.36 -20.31 -7.60
N ARG A 281 -8.24 -19.62 -7.83
CA ARG A 281 -6.94 -19.94 -7.20
C ARG A 281 -7.02 -19.84 -5.68
N ALA A 282 -6.39 -20.79 -5.00
CA ALA A 282 -6.22 -20.73 -3.55
C ALA A 282 -5.01 -19.85 -3.18
N PRO A 283 -4.96 -19.27 -1.96
CA PRO A 283 -3.85 -18.39 -1.54
C PRO A 283 -2.47 -19.02 -1.62
N ARG A 284 -2.35 -20.33 -1.43
CA ARG A 284 -1.10 -21.08 -1.62
C ARG A 284 -0.55 -21.03 -3.05
N ASP A 285 -1.40 -20.73 -4.04
CA ASP A 285 -1.07 -20.66 -5.47
C ASP A 285 -0.97 -19.21 -5.99
N PHE A 286 -1.10 -18.20 -5.11
CA PHE A 286 -1.08 -16.79 -5.50
C PHE A 286 0.28 -16.29 -5.98
N VAL A 287 1.36 -16.92 -5.52
CA VAL A 287 2.73 -16.51 -5.86
C VAL A 287 3.36 -17.53 -6.79
N PRO A 288 3.56 -17.20 -8.08
CA PRO A 288 4.25 -18.09 -9.02
C PRO A 288 5.66 -18.45 -8.53
N ALA A 289 6.09 -19.68 -8.75
CA ALA A 289 7.38 -20.18 -8.28
C ALA A 289 8.56 -19.28 -8.68
N GLY A 290 8.56 -18.77 -9.91
CA GLY A 290 9.61 -17.87 -10.41
C GLY A 290 9.63 -16.46 -9.77
N GLN A 291 8.55 -16.06 -9.10
CA GLN A 291 8.46 -14.75 -8.43
C GLN A 291 8.61 -14.83 -6.91
N ARG A 292 8.60 -16.04 -6.37
CA ARG A 292 8.56 -16.31 -4.93
C ARG A 292 9.68 -15.61 -4.17
N GLU A 293 10.91 -15.78 -4.61
CA GLU A 293 12.08 -15.20 -3.94
C GLU A 293 12.09 -13.66 -4.01
N VAL A 294 11.71 -13.10 -5.15
CA VAL A 294 11.66 -11.64 -5.34
C VAL A 294 10.59 -11.04 -4.43
N GLN A 295 9.38 -11.61 -4.39
CA GLN A 295 8.29 -11.12 -3.54
C GLN A 295 8.60 -11.32 -2.05
N ARG A 296 9.22 -12.43 -1.68
CA ARG A 296 9.67 -12.69 -0.31
C ARG A 296 10.67 -11.63 0.16
N ARG A 297 11.71 -11.38 -0.65
CA ARG A 297 12.72 -10.34 -0.32
C ARG A 297 12.10 -8.94 -0.20
N ALA A 298 11.22 -8.58 -1.12
CA ALA A 298 10.52 -7.32 -1.05
C ALA A 298 9.68 -7.21 0.24
N ALA A 299 8.91 -8.24 0.59
CA ALA A 299 8.10 -8.25 1.81
C ALA A 299 8.93 -8.16 3.10
N VAL A 300 10.10 -8.85 3.13
CA VAL A 300 11.02 -8.78 4.28
C VAL A 300 11.64 -7.38 4.39
N LEU A 301 12.06 -6.78 3.27
CA LEU A 301 12.59 -5.42 3.27
C LEU A 301 11.53 -4.40 3.71
N ASP A 302 10.31 -4.52 3.20
CA ASP A 302 9.18 -3.65 3.59
C ASP A 302 8.82 -3.79 5.08
N LEU A 303 9.01 -4.98 5.67
CA LEU A 303 8.81 -5.22 7.09
C LEU A 303 9.90 -4.55 7.92
N TRP A 304 11.17 -4.75 7.57
CA TRP A 304 12.30 -4.31 8.37
C TRP A 304 12.70 -2.85 8.14
N HIS A 305 12.43 -2.28 6.98
CA HIS A 305 12.79 -0.90 6.65
C HIS A 305 12.33 0.13 7.72
N PRO A 306 11.06 0.16 8.17
CA PRO A 306 10.64 1.10 9.21
C PRO A 306 11.28 0.80 10.58
N VAL A 307 11.54 -0.47 10.90
CA VAL A 307 12.21 -0.89 12.15
C VAL A 307 13.66 -0.39 12.17
N LEU A 308 14.38 -0.58 11.08
CA LEU A 308 15.76 -0.12 10.96
C LEU A 308 15.87 1.41 11.02
N ARG A 309 14.93 2.13 10.40
CA ARG A 309 14.83 3.59 10.51
C ARG A 309 14.57 4.04 11.94
N ALA A 310 13.64 3.39 12.62
CA ALA A 310 13.31 3.71 14.01
C ALA A 310 14.49 3.43 14.95
N ALA A 311 15.19 2.30 14.77
CA ALA A 311 16.37 1.96 15.54
C ALA A 311 17.50 2.99 15.34
N LEU A 312 17.73 3.42 14.10
CA LEU A 312 18.74 4.43 13.79
C LEU A 312 18.35 5.81 14.34
N ALA A 313 17.09 6.21 14.23
CA ALA A 313 16.60 7.45 14.84
C ALA A 313 16.75 7.43 16.36
N PHE A 314 16.42 6.31 17.00
CA PHE A 314 16.63 6.13 18.43
C PHE A 314 18.11 6.29 18.81
N LEU A 315 19.02 5.72 18.05
CA LEU A 315 20.45 5.87 18.27
C LEU A 315 20.87 7.36 18.31
N TRP A 316 20.50 8.12 17.28
CA TRP A 316 20.83 9.54 17.19
C TRP A 316 20.21 10.39 18.30
N ILE A 317 18.90 10.19 18.56
CA ILE A 317 18.18 10.92 19.61
C ILE A 317 18.75 10.58 20.98
N TRP A 318 19.04 9.30 21.24
CA TRP A 318 19.59 8.86 22.52
C TRP A 318 21.00 9.42 22.74
N THR A 319 21.85 9.41 21.69
CA THR A 319 23.19 10.04 21.76
C THR A 319 23.08 11.53 22.09
N ALA A 320 22.16 12.25 21.46
CA ALA A 320 21.91 13.65 21.77
C ALA A 320 21.50 13.86 23.23
N VAL A 321 20.53 13.09 23.74
CA VAL A 321 20.04 13.17 25.12
C VAL A 321 21.16 12.92 26.12
N VAL A 322 21.99 11.90 25.86
CA VAL A 322 23.17 11.60 26.70
C VAL A 322 24.16 12.76 26.69
N SER A 323 24.44 13.33 25.52
CA SER A 323 25.40 14.44 25.35
C SER A 323 24.91 15.77 25.93
N PHE A 324 23.59 15.98 26.05
CA PHE A 324 23.03 17.20 26.68
C PHE A 324 23.15 17.24 28.21
N GLY A 325 23.61 16.15 28.86
CA GLY A 325 23.92 16.20 30.30
C GLY A 325 23.62 14.96 31.10
N LEU A 326 23.15 13.85 30.50
CA LEU A 326 23.07 12.57 31.23
C LEU A 326 24.48 11.98 31.47
N TYR A 327 25.41 12.17 30.53
CA TYR A 327 26.81 11.89 30.76
C TYR A 327 27.46 13.11 31.43
N PRO A 328 28.40 12.92 32.41
CA PRO A 328 29.03 14.04 33.08
C PRO A 328 29.72 15.01 32.10
N VAL A 329 29.23 16.22 32.05
CA VAL A 329 29.69 17.26 31.12
C VAL A 329 31.19 17.52 31.25
N ARG A 330 31.71 17.41 32.51
CA ARG A 330 33.17 17.52 32.80
C ARG A 330 33.98 16.50 31.98
N ASP A 331 33.53 15.27 31.91
CA ASP A 331 34.23 14.18 31.21
C ASP A 331 34.15 14.39 29.68
N SER A 332 33.05 14.93 29.19
CA SER A 332 32.91 15.35 27.78
C SER A 332 33.92 16.43 27.41
N TYR A 333 34.12 17.44 28.27
CA TYR A 333 35.13 18.46 28.04
C TYR A 333 36.55 17.89 28.13
N ALA A 334 36.81 16.94 29.00
CA ALA A 334 38.12 16.28 29.08
C ALA A 334 38.47 15.52 27.78
N LEU A 335 37.46 14.86 27.15
CA LEU A 335 37.68 14.21 25.84
C LEU A 335 37.92 15.25 24.73
N LEU A 336 37.16 16.33 24.69
CA LEU A 336 37.34 17.41 23.70
C LEU A 336 38.69 18.10 23.83
N ALA A 337 39.17 18.29 25.05
CA ALA A 337 40.51 18.83 25.32
C ALA A 337 41.64 17.98 24.71
N ARG A 338 41.50 16.66 24.70
CA ARG A 338 42.45 15.73 24.07
C ARG A 338 42.47 15.86 22.53
N VAL A 339 41.39 16.33 21.93
CA VAL A 339 41.30 16.64 20.49
C VAL A 339 41.72 18.08 20.18
N GLY A 340 42.16 18.84 21.21
CA GLY A 340 42.63 20.23 21.07
C GLY A 340 41.55 21.27 21.16
N LEU A 341 40.32 20.91 21.55
CA LEU A 341 39.19 21.83 21.71
C LEU A 341 39.07 22.27 23.17
N HIS A 342 39.18 23.59 23.42
CA HIS A 342 39.13 24.18 24.76
C HIS A 342 38.16 25.37 24.82
N GLY A 343 37.68 25.71 26.01
CA GLY A 343 36.86 26.90 26.30
C GLY A 343 35.59 26.93 25.46
N MET A 344 35.30 28.08 24.87
CA MET A 344 34.07 28.29 24.10
C MET A 344 33.93 27.36 22.87
N LEU A 345 35.06 27.00 22.23
CA LEU A 345 35.09 26.07 21.11
C LEU A 345 34.62 24.66 21.53
N ALA A 346 35.06 24.19 22.71
CA ALA A 346 34.60 22.90 23.24
C ALA A 346 33.12 22.92 23.56
N THR A 347 32.59 24.01 24.07
CA THR A 347 31.15 24.18 24.35
C THR A 347 30.33 24.15 23.06
N ILE A 348 30.74 24.89 22.04
CA ILE A 348 30.07 24.89 20.73
C ILE A 348 30.15 23.50 20.10
N ALA A 349 31.29 22.84 20.17
CA ALA A 349 31.45 21.49 19.64
C ALA A 349 30.55 20.47 20.34
N LEU A 350 30.48 20.48 21.68
CA LEU A 350 29.66 19.57 22.47
C LEU A 350 28.15 19.73 22.17
N TYR A 351 27.63 20.93 22.37
CA TYR A 351 26.21 21.18 22.23
C TYR A 351 25.77 21.27 20.77
N GLY A 352 26.63 21.74 19.88
CA GLY A 352 26.41 21.72 18.42
C GLY A 352 26.32 20.31 17.86
N ALA A 353 27.21 19.41 18.29
CA ALA A 353 27.15 18.01 17.93
C ALA A 353 25.89 17.33 18.48
N ALA A 354 25.56 17.55 19.76
CA ALA A 354 24.35 17.01 20.36
C ALA A 354 23.06 17.52 19.65
N LEU A 355 23.00 18.80 19.26
CA LEU A 355 21.89 19.33 18.49
C LEU A 355 21.81 18.71 17.09
N LEU A 356 22.95 18.53 16.42
CA LEU A 356 23.02 17.89 15.11
C LEU A 356 22.54 16.44 15.17
N ASP A 357 22.94 15.68 16.18
CA ASP A 357 22.47 14.31 16.42
C ASP A 357 20.96 14.27 16.60
N LEU A 358 20.39 15.19 17.40
CA LEU A 358 18.95 15.30 17.60
C LEU A 358 18.21 15.60 16.28
N VAL A 359 18.73 16.55 15.50
CA VAL A 359 18.14 16.93 14.20
C VAL A 359 18.20 15.74 13.21
N LEU A 360 19.33 15.05 13.12
CA LEU A 360 19.49 13.88 12.26
C LEU A 360 18.55 12.75 12.68
N GLY A 361 18.41 12.51 13.98
CA GLY A 361 17.43 11.54 14.51
C GLY A 361 15.99 11.87 14.14
N ALA A 362 15.58 13.13 14.33
CA ALA A 362 14.25 13.60 13.96
C ALA A 362 13.99 13.52 12.45
N LEU A 363 14.97 13.95 11.64
CA LEU A 363 14.89 13.89 10.17
C LEU A 363 14.90 12.44 9.64
N THR A 364 15.53 11.52 10.33
CA THR A 364 15.47 10.08 9.99
C THR A 364 14.02 9.58 9.96
N LEU A 365 13.15 10.07 10.83
CA LEU A 365 11.74 9.70 10.88
C LEU A 365 10.86 10.58 9.99
N ALA A 366 11.06 11.90 10.03
CA ALA A 366 10.11 12.89 9.53
C ALA A 366 10.49 13.52 8.19
N ALA A 367 11.70 13.30 7.67
CA ALA A 367 12.14 13.96 6.43
C ALA A 367 11.25 13.61 5.24
N PRO A 368 10.79 14.61 4.45
CA PRO A 368 10.13 14.40 3.18
C PRO A 368 11.03 13.60 2.22
N ALA A 369 10.45 12.87 1.27
CA ALA A 369 11.17 11.97 0.36
C ALA A 369 12.37 12.65 -0.34
N ARG A 370 12.22 13.92 -0.75
CA ARG A 370 13.28 14.71 -1.40
C ARG A 370 14.52 14.95 -0.51
N TRP A 371 14.36 14.95 0.83
CA TRP A 371 15.44 15.22 1.78
C TRP A 371 16.05 13.94 2.38
N ARG A 372 15.47 12.78 2.20
CA ARG A 372 15.94 11.55 2.84
C ARG A 372 17.37 11.18 2.40
N ARG A 373 17.65 11.22 1.08
CA ARG A 373 19.02 10.95 0.59
C ARG A 373 20.06 11.88 1.17
N PRO A 374 19.89 13.23 1.16
CA PRO A 374 20.77 14.14 1.88
C PRO A 374 20.94 13.80 3.37
N VAL A 375 19.88 13.41 4.08
CA VAL A 375 19.97 13.01 5.49
C VAL A 375 20.85 11.78 5.68
N TRP A 376 20.70 10.75 4.84
CA TRP A 376 21.57 9.58 4.89
C TRP A 376 23.04 9.93 4.61
N MET A 377 23.30 10.79 3.63
CA MET A 377 24.67 11.24 3.32
C MET A 377 25.28 12.04 4.47
N ALA A 378 24.51 12.90 5.12
CA ALA A 378 24.98 13.66 6.29
C ALA A 378 25.36 12.73 7.45
N GLN A 379 24.54 11.68 7.72
CA GLN A 379 24.85 10.69 8.75
C GLN A 379 26.12 9.88 8.41
N LEU A 380 26.28 9.43 7.16
CA LEU A 380 27.50 8.74 6.71
C LEU A 380 28.73 9.62 6.90
N ALA A 381 28.67 10.89 6.49
CA ALA A 381 29.75 11.83 6.63
C ALA A 381 30.13 12.09 8.11
N LEU A 382 29.09 12.24 8.98
CA LEU A 382 29.29 12.50 10.39
C LEU A 382 29.95 11.31 11.11
N ILE A 383 29.44 10.08 10.88
CA ILE A 383 30.03 8.86 11.46
C ILE A 383 31.46 8.64 10.95
N ALA A 384 31.68 8.82 9.65
CA ALA A 384 33.04 8.72 9.07
C ALA A 384 33.97 9.76 9.68
N GLY A 385 33.52 11.02 9.79
CA GLY A 385 34.28 12.11 10.41
C GLY A 385 34.66 11.81 11.87
N TYR A 386 33.71 11.41 12.69
CA TYR A 386 33.98 11.00 14.09
C TYR A 386 34.91 9.80 14.15
N THR A 387 34.74 8.82 13.28
CA THR A 387 35.62 7.64 13.25
C THR A 387 37.06 8.04 12.95
N VAL A 388 37.29 8.93 11.98
CA VAL A 388 38.61 9.44 11.65
C VAL A 388 39.21 10.25 12.81
N LEU A 389 38.45 11.19 13.38
CA LEU A 389 38.91 12.01 14.50
C LEU A 389 39.30 11.14 15.71
N ILE A 390 38.47 10.18 16.09
CA ILE A 390 38.77 9.30 17.22
C ILE A 390 39.96 8.39 16.92
N THR A 391 40.09 7.91 15.68
CA THR A 391 41.24 7.08 15.28
C THR A 391 42.56 7.85 15.40
N LEU A 392 42.56 9.14 15.06
CA LEU A 392 43.79 9.97 15.09
C LEU A 392 44.12 10.44 16.51
N PHE A 393 43.14 10.84 17.32
CA PHE A 393 43.40 11.51 18.60
C PHE A 393 43.14 10.63 19.82
N LEU A 394 42.36 9.55 19.67
CA LEU A 394 41.90 8.68 20.75
C LEU A 394 41.95 7.19 20.33
N PRO A 395 43.10 6.68 19.79
CA PRO A 395 43.18 5.35 19.20
C PRO A 395 42.86 4.20 20.15
N GLU A 396 42.99 4.40 21.46
CA GLU A 396 42.68 3.43 22.50
C GLU A 396 41.19 3.01 22.47
N TYR A 397 40.27 3.82 21.93
CA TYR A 397 38.88 3.47 21.81
C TYR A 397 38.60 2.33 20.81
N TRP A 398 39.55 1.99 19.94
CA TRP A 398 39.47 0.79 19.11
C TRP A 398 39.60 -0.49 19.95
N LEU A 399 40.40 -0.43 21.04
CA LEU A 399 40.63 -1.55 21.93
C LEU A 399 39.69 -1.57 23.15
N HIS A 400 38.77 -0.59 23.23
CA HIS A 400 37.83 -0.51 24.33
C HIS A 400 36.84 -1.68 24.28
N PRO A 401 36.58 -2.39 25.41
CA PRO A 401 35.79 -3.62 25.43
C PRO A 401 34.33 -3.44 24.94
N TYR A 402 33.80 -2.24 25.03
CA TYR A 402 32.46 -1.93 24.49
C TYR A 402 32.45 -1.57 23.00
N GLY A 403 33.56 -1.51 22.32
CA GLY A 403 33.73 -1.29 20.89
C GLY A 403 33.02 -0.05 20.35
N PRO A 404 33.26 1.16 20.92
CA PRO A 404 32.53 2.35 20.51
C PRO A 404 32.78 2.72 19.03
N ILE A 405 33.98 2.43 18.52
CA ILE A 405 34.33 2.75 17.13
C ILE A 405 34.06 1.59 16.18
N SER A 406 34.30 0.35 16.59
CA SER A 406 34.06 -0.83 15.76
C SER A 406 32.58 -0.95 15.38
N LYS A 407 31.64 -0.47 16.22
CA LYS A 407 30.20 -0.43 15.93
C LYS A 407 29.82 0.55 14.80
N ASN A 408 30.70 1.49 14.46
CA ASN A 408 30.46 2.40 13.33
C ASN A 408 30.47 1.65 11.99
N VAL A 409 31.28 0.58 11.86
CA VAL A 409 31.35 -0.20 10.61
C VAL A 409 30.00 -0.79 10.20
N PRO A 410 29.28 -1.58 11.02
CA PRO A 410 27.94 -2.06 10.68
C PRO A 410 26.91 -0.93 10.55
N LEU A 411 27.03 0.20 11.28
CA LEU A 411 26.16 1.37 11.11
C LEU A 411 26.31 2.02 9.74
N LEU A 412 27.54 2.18 9.25
CA LEU A 412 27.79 2.68 7.89
C LEU A 412 27.17 1.77 6.83
N GLY A 413 27.28 0.44 7.01
CA GLY A 413 26.61 -0.54 6.13
C GLY A 413 25.08 -0.42 6.17
N LEU A 414 24.49 -0.26 7.36
CA LEU A 414 23.05 -0.08 7.53
C LEU A 414 22.56 1.21 6.86
N ILE A 415 23.23 2.34 7.10
CA ILE A 415 22.84 3.63 6.50
C ILE A 415 23.00 3.57 4.97
N GLY A 416 24.09 2.94 4.49
CA GLY A 416 24.30 2.72 3.05
C GLY A 416 23.19 1.90 2.41
N LEU A 417 22.70 0.86 3.10
CA LEU A 417 21.53 0.07 2.66
C LEU A 417 20.26 0.93 2.62
N LEU A 418 19.96 1.69 3.67
CA LEU A 418 18.80 2.57 3.72
C LEU A 418 18.85 3.64 2.63
N TRP A 419 20.03 4.22 2.37
CA TRP A 419 20.26 5.16 1.26
C TRP A 419 19.99 4.52 -0.12
N ALA A 420 20.45 3.30 -0.34
CA ALA A 420 20.27 2.57 -1.60
C ALA A 420 18.81 2.18 -1.85
N LEU A 421 18.03 1.93 -0.79
CA LEU A 421 16.62 1.60 -0.87
C LEU A 421 15.71 2.81 -1.13
N GLU A 422 16.20 4.05 -0.93
CA GLU A 422 15.39 5.23 -1.24
C GLU A 422 15.17 5.36 -2.76
N PRO A 423 13.91 5.54 -3.20
CA PRO A 423 13.63 5.72 -4.61
C PRO A 423 14.39 6.92 -5.18
N PRO A 424 14.82 6.86 -6.45
CA PRO A 424 15.41 8.02 -7.10
C PRO A 424 14.41 9.17 -7.03
N GLY A 425 14.83 10.33 -6.53
CA GLY A 425 13.99 11.52 -6.43
C GLY A 425 13.33 11.80 -7.78
N ARG A 426 12.02 11.93 -7.81
CA ARG A 426 11.34 12.47 -9.00
C ARG A 426 11.88 13.88 -9.22
N ARG A 427 12.62 14.08 -10.31
CA ARG A 427 13.01 15.39 -10.81
C ARG A 427 11.80 16.18 -11.24
#